data_aed8cb6b62428c32c15772d7d9da385d
#
_entry.id   aed8cb6b62428c32c15772d7d9da385d
#
_cell.length_a   1.000
_cell.length_b   1.000
_cell.length_c   1.000
_cell.angle_alpha   90.00
_cell.angle_beta   90.00
_cell.angle_gamma   90.00
#
_symmetry.space_group_name_H-M   'P 1'
#
loop_
_entity.id
_entity.type
_entity.pdbx_description
1 polymer ?
#
loop_
_entity_poly.entity_id
_entity_poly.type
_entity_poly.pdbx_seq_one_letter_code
_entity_poly.pdbx_strand_id
1 'polypeptide(L)'
;NLTQSEVRKIVKQLENARLIQKDNTKASNNAFGAFAGQKQVTVQLQQIYLDWQRQQIFRELSSRFMRLSSTQKNNMDRTVVMADNPASARYQESAKIDLRLQELDQAGISDESASLVKKLEELNKLLDPTNEPRPKLALEKVKAELDPALEGALTDIKGSRLQSAAGNERRARGAMI
;
A
#
# COMPACT_ATOMS: atom_id res chain seq x y z
N ASN A 1 26.08 8.71 -5.68
CA ASN A 1 27.57 8.71 -5.75
C ASN A 1 28.27 8.73 -4.39
N LEU A 2 27.56 8.84 -3.26
CA LEU A 2 28.13 8.77 -1.91
C LEU A 2 28.88 7.45 -1.65
N THR A 3 28.29 6.33 -2.01
CA THR A 3 28.87 4.98 -1.83
C THR A 3 30.18 4.75 -2.58
N GLN A 4 30.33 5.33 -3.78
CA GLN A 4 31.52 5.09 -4.60
C GLN A 4 32.77 5.82 -4.05
N SER A 5 32.58 7.01 -3.48
CA SER A 5 33.67 7.76 -2.83
C SER A 5 34.08 7.13 -1.52
N GLU A 6 33.14 6.64 -0.73
CA GLU A 6 33.41 5.99 0.56
C GLU A 6 34.10 4.63 0.40
N VAL A 7 33.65 3.82 -0.57
CA VAL A 7 34.30 2.54 -0.90
C VAL A 7 35.74 2.77 -1.36
N ARG A 8 36.00 3.77 -2.21
CA ARG A 8 37.35 4.12 -2.62
C ARG A 8 38.22 4.54 -1.43
N LYS A 9 37.67 5.29 -0.46
CA LYS A 9 38.36 5.69 0.75
C LYS A 9 38.76 4.48 1.61
N ILE A 10 37.84 3.53 1.77
CA ILE A 10 38.08 2.28 2.50
C ILE A 10 39.18 1.47 1.84
N VAL A 11 39.10 1.27 0.52
CA VAL A 11 40.12 0.56 -0.25
C VAL A 11 41.50 1.21 -0.06
N LYS A 12 41.58 2.54 -0.18
CA LYS A 12 42.84 3.28 0.02
C LYS A 12 43.39 3.13 1.44
N GLN A 13 42.53 3.11 2.47
CA GLN A 13 42.96 2.87 3.85
C GLN A 13 43.52 1.46 4.04
N LEU A 14 42.90 0.43 3.43
CA LEU A 14 43.40 -0.95 3.46
C LEU A 14 44.72 -1.10 2.72
N GLU A 15 44.89 -0.46 1.56
CA GLU A 15 46.14 -0.44 0.81
C GLU A 15 47.25 0.24 1.62
N ASN A 16 46.96 1.38 2.26
CA ASN A 16 47.88 2.06 3.13
C ASN A 16 48.27 1.19 4.34
N ALA A 17 47.30 0.50 4.97
CA ALA A 17 47.60 -0.43 6.06
C ALA A 17 48.58 -1.53 5.61
N ARG A 18 48.40 -2.05 4.39
CA ARG A 18 49.26 -3.09 3.79
C ARG A 18 50.70 -2.56 3.49
N LEU A 19 50.82 -1.32 3.01
CA LEU A 19 52.09 -0.74 2.63
C LEU A 19 52.91 -0.34 3.85
N ILE A 20 52.34 -0.05 5.01
CA ILE A 20 53.01 0.43 6.23
C ILE A 20 53.20 -0.71 7.25
N GLN A 21 53.43 -1.92 6.79
CA GLN A 21 53.59 -3.13 7.65
C GLN A 21 54.68 -3.00 8.73
N LYS A 22 55.66 -2.11 8.54
CA LYS A 22 56.76 -1.88 9.50
C LYS A 22 56.37 -1.00 10.70
N ASP A 23 55.26 -0.27 10.61
CA ASP A 23 54.71 0.56 11.70
C ASP A 23 53.36 -0.01 12.13
N ASN A 24 53.38 -0.94 13.08
CA ASN A 24 52.22 -1.65 13.55
C ASN A 24 51.09 -0.73 14.03
N THR A 25 51.41 0.43 14.61
CA THR A 25 50.43 1.38 15.13
C THR A 25 49.66 2.05 14.00
N LYS A 26 50.38 2.53 12.97
CA LYS A 26 49.76 3.19 11.82
C LYS A 26 48.97 2.18 10.95
N ALA A 27 49.51 0.98 10.77
CA ALA A 27 48.83 -0.08 10.04
C ALA A 27 47.50 -0.47 10.74
N SER A 28 47.55 -0.63 12.08
CA SER A 28 46.39 -0.92 12.91
C SER A 28 45.33 0.20 12.82
N ASN A 29 45.71 1.46 12.94
CA ASN A 29 44.82 2.61 12.84
C ASN A 29 44.13 2.70 11.46
N ASN A 30 44.85 2.42 10.38
CA ASN A 30 44.30 2.38 9.05
C ASN A 30 43.29 1.22 8.88
N ALA A 31 43.61 0.04 9.43
CA ALA A 31 42.73 -1.12 9.41
C ALA A 31 41.43 -0.86 10.21
N PHE A 32 41.53 -0.26 11.40
CA PHE A 32 40.35 0.13 12.19
C PHE A 32 39.53 1.22 11.51
N GLY A 33 40.15 2.19 10.86
CA GLY A 33 39.46 3.20 10.06
C GLY A 33 38.68 2.59 8.88
N ALA A 34 39.31 1.64 8.18
CA ALA A 34 38.67 0.91 7.10
C ALA A 34 37.47 0.07 7.59
N PHE A 35 37.64 -0.62 8.73
CA PHE A 35 36.52 -1.41 9.34
C PHE A 35 35.34 -0.51 9.76
N ALA A 36 35.62 0.64 10.39
CA ALA A 36 34.59 1.60 10.74
C ALA A 36 33.87 2.13 9.50
N GLY A 37 34.58 2.43 8.42
CA GLY A 37 34.02 2.81 7.14
C GLY A 37 33.14 1.71 6.51
N GLN A 38 33.58 0.44 6.53
CA GLN A 38 32.78 -0.68 6.05
C GLN A 38 31.47 -0.81 6.83
N LYS A 39 31.53 -0.71 8.16
CA LYS A 39 30.33 -0.76 9.01
C LYS A 39 29.35 0.35 8.65
N GLN A 40 29.84 1.56 8.43
CA GLN A 40 29.02 2.71 8.03
C GLN A 40 28.35 2.47 6.66
N VAL A 41 29.11 2.02 5.66
CA VAL A 41 28.56 1.67 4.33
C VAL A 41 27.51 0.57 4.42
N THR A 42 27.75 -0.46 5.23
CA THR A 42 26.79 -1.54 5.44
C THR A 42 25.47 -1.02 6.02
N VAL A 43 25.53 -0.14 7.03
CA VAL A 43 24.33 0.47 7.62
C VAL A 43 23.59 1.32 6.60
N GLN A 44 24.27 2.11 5.81
CA GLN A 44 23.66 2.92 4.76
C GLN A 44 22.98 2.06 3.68
N LEU A 45 23.63 0.98 3.25
CA LEU A 45 23.03 0.03 2.29
C LEU A 45 21.78 -0.65 2.84
N GLN A 46 21.81 -1.03 4.13
CA GLN A 46 20.65 -1.58 4.80
C GLN A 46 19.48 -0.58 4.84
N GLN A 47 19.76 0.69 5.13
CA GLN A 47 18.74 1.75 5.12
C GLN A 47 18.15 1.93 3.72
N ILE A 48 18.98 2.05 2.69
CA ILE A 48 18.54 2.18 1.30
C ILE A 48 17.66 0.97 0.89
N TYR A 49 18.07 -0.23 1.28
CA TYR A 49 17.32 -1.45 0.98
C TYR A 49 15.93 -1.46 1.66
N LEU A 50 15.87 -1.08 2.95
CA LEU A 50 14.61 -0.97 3.68
C LEU A 50 13.70 0.10 3.06
N ASP A 51 14.21 1.24 2.68
CA ASP A 51 13.44 2.30 2.03
C ASP A 51 12.91 1.85 0.66
N TRP A 52 13.74 1.13 -0.10
CA TRP A 52 13.30 0.54 -1.36
C TRP A 52 12.16 -0.49 -1.15
N GLN A 53 12.29 -1.39 -0.17
CA GLN A 53 11.23 -2.36 0.17
C GLN A 53 9.92 -1.66 0.55
N ARG A 54 9.98 -0.61 1.38
CA ARG A 54 8.80 0.19 1.78
C ARG A 54 8.12 0.82 0.57
N GLN A 55 8.90 1.39 -0.34
CA GLN A 55 8.36 1.96 -1.59
C GLN A 55 7.69 0.90 -2.46
N GLN A 56 8.25 -0.31 -2.55
CA GLN A 56 7.63 -1.41 -3.30
C GLN A 56 6.29 -1.83 -2.70
N ILE A 57 6.21 -1.97 -1.37
CA ILE A 57 4.96 -2.29 -0.67
C ILE A 57 3.91 -1.20 -0.95
N PHE A 58 4.28 0.07 -0.89
CA PHE A 58 3.35 1.16 -1.16
C PHE A 58 2.84 1.16 -2.61
N ARG A 59 3.71 0.89 -3.58
CA ARG A 59 3.33 0.75 -5.00
C ARG A 59 2.39 -0.44 -5.22
N GLU A 60 2.68 -1.56 -4.57
CA GLU A 60 1.80 -2.74 -4.63
C GLU A 60 0.42 -2.44 -4.06
N LEU A 61 0.34 -1.81 -2.89
CA LEU A 61 -0.93 -1.41 -2.28
C LEU A 61 -1.70 -0.46 -3.20
N SER A 62 -1.07 0.57 -3.75
CA SER A 62 -1.68 1.48 -4.71
C SER A 62 -2.23 0.74 -5.92
N SER A 63 -1.45 -0.17 -6.51
CA SER A 63 -1.90 -1.00 -7.65
C SER A 63 -3.10 -1.88 -7.30
N ARG A 64 -3.16 -2.40 -6.06
CA ARG A 64 -4.29 -3.23 -5.60
C ARG A 64 -5.55 -2.39 -5.36
N PHE A 65 -5.43 -1.20 -4.78
CA PHE A 65 -6.56 -0.27 -4.67
C PHE A 65 -7.10 0.15 -6.04
N MET A 66 -6.23 0.39 -7.02
CA MET A 66 -6.67 0.67 -8.41
C MET A 66 -7.46 -0.49 -9.02
N ARG A 67 -7.03 -1.74 -8.80
CA ARG A 67 -7.77 -2.93 -9.25
C ARG A 67 -9.10 -3.06 -8.52
N LEU A 68 -9.11 -2.86 -7.21
CA LEU A 68 -10.32 -2.89 -6.42
C LEU A 68 -11.32 -1.81 -6.87
N SER A 69 -10.85 -0.61 -7.20
CA SER A 69 -11.65 0.47 -7.80
C SER A 69 -12.30 0.03 -9.13
N SER A 70 -11.58 -0.74 -9.96
CA SER A 70 -12.13 -1.28 -11.20
C SER A 70 -13.20 -2.35 -10.94
N THR A 71 -12.97 -3.23 -9.96
CA THR A 71 -13.96 -4.22 -9.50
C THR A 71 -15.21 -3.51 -8.95
N GLN A 72 -15.02 -2.49 -8.11
CA GLN A 72 -16.12 -1.68 -7.58
C GLN A 72 -16.92 -0.98 -8.70
N LYS A 73 -16.24 -0.50 -9.75
CA LYS A 73 -16.93 0.06 -10.91
C LYS A 73 -17.87 -0.97 -11.57
N ASN A 74 -17.36 -2.18 -11.83
CA ASN A 74 -18.17 -3.24 -12.44
C ASN A 74 -19.34 -3.63 -11.55
N ASN A 75 -19.14 -3.65 -10.23
CA ASN A 75 -20.20 -3.91 -9.27
C ASN A 75 -21.26 -2.82 -9.31
N MET A 76 -20.87 -1.56 -9.27
CA MET A 76 -21.74 -0.39 -9.38
C MET A 76 -22.55 -0.40 -10.68
N ASP A 77 -21.91 -0.69 -11.81
CA ASP A 77 -22.61 -0.73 -13.12
C ASP A 77 -23.75 -1.79 -13.11
N ARG A 78 -23.51 -2.95 -12.46
CA ARG A 78 -24.57 -3.97 -12.26
C ARG A 78 -25.67 -3.49 -11.31
N THR A 79 -25.31 -2.82 -10.20
CA THR A 79 -26.29 -2.23 -9.27
C THR A 79 -27.20 -1.23 -9.98
N VAL A 80 -26.64 -0.39 -10.87
CA VAL A 80 -27.42 0.57 -11.67
C VAL A 80 -28.40 -0.15 -12.59
N VAL A 81 -27.93 -1.16 -13.35
CA VAL A 81 -28.82 -1.96 -14.23
C VAL A 81 -29.97 -2.61 -13.45
N MET A 82 -29.68 -3.15 -12.24
CA MET A 82 -30.69 -3.71 -11.38
C MET A 82 -31.68 -2.65 -10.85
N ALA A 83 -31.17 -1.44 -10.56
CA ALA A 83 -32.00 -0.32 -10.08
C ALA A 83 -33.00 0.17 -11.15
N ASP A 84 -32.62 0.12 -12.42
CA ASP A 84 -33.42 0.56 -13.55
C ASP A 84 -34.48 -0.47 -13.97
N ASN A 85 -34.41 -1.70 -13.47
CA ASN A 85 -35.42 -2.71 -13.74
C ASN A 85 -36.81 -2.33 -13.13
N PRO A 86 -37.89 -2.53 -13.86
CA PRO A 86 -39.24 -2.23 -13.37
C PRO A 86 -39.55 -3.03 -12.09
N ALA A 87 -40.34 -2.43 -11.19
CA ALA A 87 -40.63 -3.02 -9.89
C ALA A 87 -41.23 -4.44 -9.99
N SER A 88 -42.01 -4.71 -11.05
CA SER A 88 -42.59 -6.04 -11.33
C SER A 88 -41.54 -7.13 -11.59
N ALA A 89 -40.41 -6.77 -12.19
CA ALA A 89 -39.30 -7.70 -12.45
C ALA A 89 -38.51 -8.04 -11.18
N ARG A 90 -38.50 -7.17 -10.17
CA ARG A 90 -37.75 -7.35 -8.92
C ARG A 90 -38.29 -8.49 -8.03
N TYR A 91 -39.53 -8.94 -8.25
CA TYR A 91 -40.13 -10.05 -7.51
C TYR A 91 -39.84 -11.41 -8.14
N GLN A 92 -39.27 -11.45 -9.33
CA GLN A 92 -38.87 -12.70 -9.96
C GLN A 92 -37.75 -13.39 -9.19
N GLU A 93 -37.72 -14.72 -9.20
CA GLU A 93 -36.70 -15.49 -8.50
C GLU A 93 -35.27 -15.19 -9.02
N SER A 94 -35.13 -14.97 -10.32
CA SER A 94 -33.88 -14.54 -10.94
C SER A 94 -33.36 -13.22 -10.35
N ALA A 95 -34.23 -12.24 -10.15
CA ALA A 95 -33.83 -10.95 -9.58
C ALA A 95 -33.36 -11.07 -8.12
N LYS A 96 -33.93 -12.00 -7.35
CA LYS A 96 -33.49 -12.30 -5.99
C LYS A 96 -32.10 -12.95 -5.98
N ILE A 97 -31.82 -13.83 -6.93
CA ILE A 97 -30.52 -14.47 -7.11
C ILE A 97 -29.50 -13.40 -7.49
N ASP A 98 -29.81 -12.52 -8.45
CA ASP A 98 -28.94 -11.45 -8.87
C ASP A 98 -28.61 -10.49 -7.72
N LEU A 99 -29.62 -10.13 -6.92
CA LEU A 99 -29.41 -9.29 -5.72
C LEU A 99 -28.48 -9.98 -4.71
N ARG A 100 -28.65 -11.28 -4.51
CA ARG A 100 -27.79 -12.03 -3.60
C ARG A 100 -26.35 -12.13 -4.10
N LEU A 101 -26.15 -12.32 -5.39
CA LEU A 101 -24.82 -12.28 -6.01
C LEU A 101 -24.17 -10.91 -5.85
N GLN A 102 -24.95 -9.85 -6.07
CA GLN A 102 -24.49 -8.46 -5.88
C GLN A 102 -24.07 -8.19 -4.44
N GLU A 103 -24.81 -8.69 -3.46
CA GLU A 103 -24.46 -8.61 -2.04
C GLU A 103 -23.13 -9.33 -1.74
N LEU A 104 -22.94 -10.53 -2.28
CA LEU A 104 -21.71 -11.30 -2.08
C LEU A 104 -20.51 -10.62 -2.73
N ASP A 105 -20.67 -10.09 -3.95
CA ASP A 105 -19.60 -9.36 -4.63
C ASP A 105 -19.21 -8.08 -3.85
N GLN A 106 -20.19 -7.33 -3.35
CA GLN A 106 -19.92 -6.14 -2.53
C GLN A 106 -19.26 -6.50 -1.20
N ALA A 107 -19.66 -7.59 -0.56
CA ALA A 107 -19.01 -8.08 0.66
C ALA A 107 -17.54 -8.46 0.38
N GLY A 108 -17.26 -9.16 -0.72
CA GLY A 108 -15.91 -9.50 -1.14
C GLY A 108 -15.01 -8.27 -1.37
N ILE A 109 -15.57 -7.20 -1.97
CA ILE A 109 -14.86 -5.92 -2.14
C ILE A 109 -14.55 -5.30 -0.77
N SER A 110 -15.49 -5.32 0.16
CA SER A 110 -15.30 -4.80 1.52
C SER A 110 -14.21 -5.57 2.27
N ASP A 111 -14.19 -6.90 2.18
CA ASP A 111 -13.19 -7.75 2.81
C ASP A 111 -11.79 -7.53 2.22
N GLU A 112 -11.68 -7.40 0.89
CA GLU A 112 -10.41 -7.08 0.25
C GLU A 112 -9.93 -5.68 0.65
N SER A 113 -10.82 -4.69 0.69
CA SER A 113 -10.51 -3.34 1.18
C SER A 113 -9.96 -3.39 2.60
N ALA A 114 -10.63 -4.07 3.53
CA ALA A 114 -10.18 -4.20 4.92
C ALA A 114 -8.79 -4.83 5.02
N SER A 115 -8.49 -5.84 4.17
CA SER A 115 -7.16 -6.45 4.09
C SER A 115 -6.09 -5.46 3.62
N LEU A 116 -6.41 -4.63 2.61
CA LEU A 116 -5.48 -3.60 2.10
C LEU A 116 -5.25 -2.48 3.12
N VAL A 117 -6.31 -2.06 3.81
CA VAL A 117 -6.23 -1.05 4.89
C VAL A 117 -5.32 -1.53 6.01
N LYS A 118 -5.46 -2.78 6.44
CA LYS A 118 -4.58 -3.35 7.46
C LYS A 118 -3.11 -3.31 7.04
N LYS A 119 -2.79 -3.65 5.79
CA LYS A 119 -1.43 -3.57 5.26
C LYS A 119 -0.92 -2.12 5.19
N LEU A 120 -1.80 -1.17 4.84
CA LEU A 120 -1.46 0.25 4.83
C LEU A 120 -1.19 0.77 6.25
N GLU A 121 -1.95 0.30 7.26
CA GLU A 121 -1.69 0.60 8.68
C GLU A 121 -0.34 0.06 9.15
N GLU A 122 -0.01 -1.17 8.77
CA GLU A 122 1.28 -1.78 9.08
C GLU A 122 2.43 -0.98 8.44
N LEU A 123 2.29 -0.62 7.17
CA LEU A 123 3.27 0.24 6.48
C LEU A 123 3.42 1.60 7.16
N ASN A 124 2.30 2.24 7.53
CA ASN A 124 2.32 3.55 8.18
C ASN A 124 3.03 3.52 9.56
N LYS A 125 2.98 2.40 10.29
CA LYS A 125 3.73 2.23 11.53
C LYS A 125 5.24 2.15 11.33
N LEU A 126 5.69 1.71 10.15
CA LEU A 126 7.11 1.53 9.81
C LEU A 126 7.74 2.79 9.21
N LEU A 127 6.96 3.79 8.89
CA LEU A 127 7.40 5.02 8.22
C LEU A 127 7.36 6.21 9.18
N ASP A 128 8.35 7.08 9.03
CA ASP A 128 8.31 8.39 9.69
C ASP A 128 7.35 9.30 8.91
N PRO A 129 6.23 9.71 9.50
CA PRO A 129 5.23 10.53 8.82
C PRO A 129 5.75 11.93 8.42
N THR A 130 6.87 12.38 9.00
CA THR A 130 7.51 13.65 8.65
C THR A 130 8.23 13.55 7.30
N ASN A 131 8.87 12.41 7.05
CA ASN A 131 9.65 12.17 5.84
C ASN A 131 8.80 11.58 4.70
N GLU A 132 7.77 10.78 5.04
CA GLU A 132 6.89 10.11 4.08
C GLU A 132 5.42 10.21 4.53
N PRO A 133 4.74 11.35 4.25
CA PRO A 133 3.37 11.58 4.73
C PRO A 133 2.28 10.83 3.94
N ARG A 134 2.57 10.36 2.72
CA ARG A 134 1.59 9.74 1.80
C ARG A 134 0.82 8.57 2.39
N PRO A 135 1.44 7.58 3.06
CA PRO A 135 0.70 6.45 3.64
C PRO A 135 -0.27 6.89 4.74
N LYS A 136 0.11 7.89 5.55
CA LYS A 136 -0.75 8.44 6.59
C LYS A 136 -1.97 9.14 5.98
N LEU A 137 -1.77 10.01 4.99
CA LEU A 137 -2.84 10.71 4.28
C LEU A 137 -3.79 9.74 3.58
N ALA A 138 -3.25 8.70 2.93
CA ALA A 138 -4.04 7.64 2.31
C ALA A 138 -4.89 6.91 3.36
N LEU A 139 -4.33 6.57 4.51
CA LEU A 139 -5.04 5.89 5.59
C LEU A 139 -6.18 6.77 6.17
N GLU A 140 -5.92 8.05 6.36
CA GLU A 140 -6.93 9.01 6.83
C GLU A 140 -8.09 9.12 5.83
N LYS A 141 -7.80 9.23 4.52
CA LYS A 141 -8.81 9.26 3.46
C LYS A 141 -9.63 7.98 3.42
N VAL A 142 -8.99 6.82 3.49
CA VAL A 142 -9.66 5.53 3.48
C VAL A 142 -10.64 5.42 4.64
N LYS A 143 -10.21 5.71 5.87
CA LYS A 143 -11.07 5.65 7.05
C LYS A 143 -12.21 6.66 7.03
N ALA A 144 -11.99 7.84 6.47
CA ALA A 144 -12.99 8.90 6.42
C ALA A 144 -14.04 8.70 5.31
N GLU A 145 -13.63 8.15 4.17
CA GLU A 145 -14.46 8.13 2.96
C GLU A 145 -14.78 6.72 2.46
N LEU A 146 -13.79 5.81 2.43
CA LEU A 146 -13.94 4.49 1.82
C LEU A 146 -14.73 3.54 2.70
N ASP A 147 -14.34 3.38 3.96
CA ASP A 147 -14.99 2.44 4.88
C ASP A 147 -16.49 2.73 5.05
N PRO A 148 -16.92 3.98 5.32
CA PRO A 148 -18.34 4.30 5.43
C PRO A 148 -19.10 4.10 4.11
N ALA A 149 -18.46 4.34 2.97
CA ALA A 149 -19.08 4.19 1.66
C ALA A 149 -19.29 2.71 1.32
N LEU A 150 -18.34 1.82 1.62
CA LEU A 150 -18.47 0.37 1.43
C LEU A 150 -19.55 -0.22 2.35
N GLU A 151 -19.55 0.17 3.62
CA GLU A 151 -20.56 -0.27 4.59
C GLU A 151 -21.98 0.19 4.18
N GLY A 152 -22.10 1.44 3.75
CA GLY A 152 -23.35 2.01 3.23
C GLY A 152 -23.83 1.27 1.98
N ALA A 153 -22.94 0.98 1.03
CA ALA A 153 -23.28 0.21 -0.17
C ALA A 153 -23.84 -1.18 0.18
N LEU A 154 -23.13 -1.93 1.03
CA LEU A 154 -23.56 -3.27 1.43
C LEU A 154 -24.93 -3.25 2.18
N THR A 155 -25.11 -2.28 3.07
CA THR A 155 -26.36 -2.09 3.81
C THR A 155 -27.53 -1.76 2.87
N ASP A 156 -27.28 -0.91 1.88
CA ASP A 156 -28.29 -0.51 0.91
C ASP A 156 -28.66 -1.63 -0.07
N ILE A 157 -27.69 -2.45 -0.50
CA ILE A 157 -27.95 -3.66 -1.31
C ILE A 157 -28.84 -4.63 -0.53
N LYS A 158 -28.47 -4.94 0.73
CA LYS A 158 -29.29 -5.80 1.62
C LYS A 158 -30.71 -5.27 1.82
N GLY A 159 -30.85 -3.96 1.90
CA GLY A 159 -32.16 -3.28 2.00
C GLY A 159 -32.87 -3.07 0.67
N SER A 160 -32.34 -3.58 -0.45
CA SER A 160 -32.86 -3.37 -1.81
C SER A 160 -32.99 -1.90 -2.23
N ARG A 161 -32.19 -1.01 -1.62
CA ARG A 161 -32.12 0.42 -1.95
C ARG A 161 -31.06 0.67 -3.00
N LEU A 162 -31.25 0.10 -4.19
CA LEU A 162 -30.20 -0.01 -5.22
C LEU A 162 -29.67 1.34 -5.73
N GLN A 163 -30.49 2.38 -5.83
CA GLN A 163 -30.03 3.71 -6.22
C GLN A 163 -29.09 4.32 -5.17
N SER A 164 -29.42 4.16 -3.88
CA SER A 164 -28.55 4.59 -2.78
C SER A 164 -27.26 3.79 -2.75
N ALA A 165 -27.37 2.46 -2.94
CA ALA A 165 -26.21 1.58 -3.05
C ALA A 165 -25.24 2.02 -4.15
N ALA A 166 -25.73 2.28 -5.38
CA ALA A 166 -24.91 2.78 -6.48
C ALA A 166 -24.23 4.13 -6.16
N GLY A 167 -24.89 5.00 -5.41
CA GLY A 167 -24.33 6.24 -4.91
C GLY A 167 -23.17 6.02 -3.94
N ASN A 168 -23.30 5.07 -3.02
CA ASN A 168 -22.27 4.68 -2.07
C ASN A 168 -21.11 3.96 -2.78
N GLU A 169 -21.38 3.07 -3.72
CA GLU A 169 -20.38 2.38 -4.55
C GLU A 169 -19.53 3.37 -5.37
N ARG A 170 -20.17 4.43 -5.91
CA ARG A 170 -19.46 5.52 -6.60
C ARG A 170 -18.52 6.27 -5.67
N ARG A 171 -18.96 6.58 -4.44
CA ARG A 171 -18.11 7.23 -3.42
C ARG A 171 -16.96 6.34 -3.02
N ALA A 172 -17.21 5.07 -2.75
CA ALA A 172 -16.18 4.09 -2.42
C ALA A 172 -15.11 4.02 -3.53
N ARG A 173 -15.54 3.91 -4.78
CA ARG A 173 -14.62 3.91 -5.93
C ARG A 173 -13.76 5.18 -5.98
N GLY A 174 -14.34 6.36 -5.77
CA GLY A 174 -13.62 7.64 -5.76
C GLY A 174 -12.58 7.73 -4.65
N ALA A 175 -12.84 7.12 -3.50
CA ALA A 175 -11.89 7.08 -2.38
C ALA A 175 -10.73 6.11 -2.59
N MET A 176 -10.82 5.16 -3.53
CA MET A 176 -9.75 4.20 -3.88
C MET A 176 -8.73 4.76 -4.89
N ILE A 177 -9.00 5.93 -5.49
CA ILE A 177 -8.15 6.59 -6.50
C ILE A 177 -7.46 7.80 -5.88
#